data_2875c47909620fb494357d1fe4c9013c
#
_entry.id   2875c47909620fb494357d1fe4c9013c
#
_cell.length_a   1.000
_cell.length_b   1.000
_cell.length_c   1.000
_cell.angle_alpha   90.00
_cell.angle_beta   90.00
_cell.angle_gamma   90.00
#
_symmetry.space_group_name_H-M   'P 1'
#
loop_
_entity.id
_entity.type
_entity.pdbx_description
1 polymer ?
#
loop_
_entity_poly.entity_id
_entity_poly.type
_entity_poly.pdbx_seq_one_letter_code
_entity_poly.pdbx_strand_id
1 'polypeptide(L)'
;STDIAFTENVQMRMEAFGFQTITVEDGNNLEEIGAAIEAAKADTTRPSFITVNTQIGYGCPSKQGKASAHGEPLGEENVAAMKEFLGWPSQEPFYVPQEVYDHYRELANERAKAEEEWNALFADYCEKYPDMKALWDQYYDENVKERLDASEDFWAYEDNADATRNLSRNMINRL
;
A
#
# COMPACT_ATOMS: atom_id res chain seq x y z
N SER A 1 4.22 -11.96 21.23
CA SER A 1 2.75 -12.11 21.15
C SER A 1 2.08 -10.80 21.48
N THR A 2 1.02 -10.48 20.78
CA THR A 2 0.18 -9.30 21.06
C THR A 2 -0.46 -9.39 22.44
N ASP A 3 -0.67 -10.58 23.00
CA ASP A 3 -1.23 -10.78 24.33
C ASP A 3 -0.41 -10.11 25.45
N ILE A 4 0.90 -9.96 25.24
CA ILE A 4 1.81 -9.34 26.20
C ILE A 4 2.09 -7.87 25.84
N ALA A 5 2.28 -7.58 24.57
CA ALA A 5 2.78 -6.28 24.11
C ALA A 5 1.68 -5.30 23.69
N PHE A 6 0.49 -5.78 23.40
CA PHE A 6 -0.60 -4.95 22.87
C PHE A 6 -1.96 -5.49 23.32
N THR A 7 -2.48 -4.95 24.41
CA THR A 7 -3.74 -5.39 25.07
C THR A 7 -4.92 -4.45 24.80
N GLU A 8 -4.73 -3.46 23.94
CA GLU A 8 -5.79 -2.53 23.56
C GLU A 8 -6.86 -3.21 22.73
N ASN A 9 -8.13 -2.87 22.97
CA ASN A 9 -9.22 -3.22 22.06
C ASN A 9 -9.31 -2.18 20.93
N VAL A 10 -8.54 -2.41 19.85
CA VAL A 10 -8.51 -1.52 18.67
C VAL A 10 -9.86 -1.44 18.00
N GLN A 11 -10.63 -2.54 17.98
CA GLN A 11 -11.96 -2.57 17.39
C GLN A 11 -12.88 -1.56 18.04
N MET A 12 -12.96 -1.53 19.38
CA MET A 12 -13.75 -0.54 20.10
C MET A 12 -13.30 0.90 19.81
N ARG A 13 -12.00 1.13 19.64
CA ARG A 13 -11.49 2.45 19.25
C ARG A 13 -11.99 2.85 17.87
N MET A 14 -11.92 1.95 16.90
CA MET A 14 -12.37 2.24 15.53
C MET A 14 -13.89 2.44 15.47
N GLU A 15 -14.65 1.69 16.26
CA GLU A 15 -16.09 1.91 16.42
C GLU A 15 -16.40 3.30 16.98
N ALA A 16 -15.65 3.74 17.98
CA ALA A 16 -15.79 5.10 18.56
C ALA A 16 -15.44 6.20 17.54
N PHE A 17 -14.62 5.93 16.55
CA PHE A 17 -14.35 6.83 15.42
C PHE A 17 -15.42 6.77 14.32
N GLY A 18 -16.43 5.91 14.45
CA GLY A 18 -17.51 5.77 13.49
C GLY A 18 -17.24 4.79 12.35
N PHE A 19 -16.23 3.95 12.46
CA PHE A 19 -15.97 2.90 11.45
C PHE A 19 -16.97 1.74 11.59
N GLN A 20 -17.26 1.10 10.47
CA GLN A 20 -17.72 -0.29 10.48
C GLN A 20 -16.56 -1.18 10.88
N THR A 21 -16.73 -2.06 11.86
CA THR A 21 -15.70 -3.02 12.25
C THR A 21 -16.15 -4.43 11.91
N ILE A 22 -15.24 -5.21 11.35
CA ILE A 22 -15.44 -6.59 10.93
C ILE A 22 -14.27 -7.41 11.43
N THR A 23 -14.53 -8.60 11.99
CA THR A 23 -13.45 -9.52 12.41
C THR A 23 -13.48 -10.78 11.55
N VAL A 24 -12.32 -11.17 11.04
CA VAL A 24 -12.03 -12.45 10.42
C VAL A 24 -11.26 -13.28 11.44
N GLU A 25 -11.85 -14.35 11.93
CA GLU A 25 -11.27 -15.15 13.01
C GLU A 25 -10.12 -16.04 12.53
N ASP A 26 -10.20 -16.55 11.30
CA ASP A 26 -9.15 -17.32 10.66
C ASP A 26 -8.64 -16.64 9.39
N GLY A 27 -7.48 -16.00 9.47
CA GLY A 27 -6.83 -15.34 8.34
C GLY A 27 -6.31 -16.27 7.24
N ASN A 28 -6.48 -17.58 7.39
CA ASN A 28 -6.22 -18.57 6.33
C ASN A 28 -7.53 -19.02 5.64
N ASN A 29 -8.69 -18.60 6.15
CA ASN A 29 -9.99 -18.87 5.56
C ASN A 29 -10.34 -17.79 4.51
N LEU A 30 -10.11 -18.12 3.23
CA LEU A 30 -10.37 -17.21 2.11
C LEU A 30 -11.85 -16.84 1.95
N GLU A 31 -12.76 -17.70 2.38
CA GLU A 31 -14.20 -17.42 2.33
C GLU A 31 -14.60 -16.36 3.36
N GLU A 32 -14.07 -16.44 4.59
CA GLU A 32 -14.29 -15.41 5.61
C GLU A 32 -13.69 -14.05 5.19
N ILE A 33 -12.49 -14.07 4.63
CA ILE A 33 -11.84 -12.84 4.10
C ILE A 33 -12.69 -12.24 2.99
N GLY A 34 -13.14 -13.06 2.03
CA GLY A 34 -14.00 -12.62 0.95
C GLY A 34 -15.32 -12.02 1.46
N ALA A 35 -15.98 -12.68 2.39
CA ALA A 35 -17.21 -12.19 3.00
C ALA A 35 -17.01 -10.84 3.75
N ALA A 36 -15.89 -10.70 4.47
CA ALA A 36 -15.54 -9.44 5.15
C ALA A 36 -15.33 -8.29 4.16
N ILE A 37 -14.65 -8.54 3.03
CA ILE A 37 -14.44 -7.54 1.97
C ILE A 37 -15.78 -7.14 1.34
N GLU A 38 -16.65 -8.09 1.01
CA GLU A 38 -17.96 -7.77 0.43
C GLU A 38 -18.86 -7.00 1.43
N ALA A 39 -18.82 -7.34 2.71
CA ALA A 39 -19.52 -6.58 3.75
C ALA A 39 -18.99 -5.14 3.88
N ALA A 40 -17.67 -4.96 3.77
CA ALA A 40 -17.06 -3.63 3.78
C ALA A 40 -17.46 -2.81 2.54
N LYS A 41 -17.49 -3.40 1.36
CA LYS A 41 -17.92 -2.75 0.11
C LYS A 41 -19.41 -2.36 0.11
N ALA A 42 -20.25 -3.14 0.82
CA ALA A 42 -21.68 -2.90 0.91
C ALA A 42 -22.05 -1.67 1.77
N ASP A 43 -21.23 -1.32 2.76
CA ASP A 43 -21.45 -0.12 3.59
C ASP A 43 -20.69 1.08 3.02
N THR A 44 -21.39 1.89 2.23
CA THR A 44 -20.84 3.11 1.62
C THR A 44 -21.01 4.36 2.49
N THR A 45 -21.56 4.22 3.71
CA THR A 45 -21.88 5.37 4.58
C THR A 45 -20.76 5.73 5.54
N ARG A 46 -19.83 4.83 5.79
CA ARG A 46 -18.71 4.97 6.72
C ARG A 46 -17.52 4.11 6.25
N PRO A 47 -16.29 4.43 6.70
CA PRO A 47 -15.15 3.60 6.42
C PRO A 47 -15.22 2.26 7.16
N SER A 48 -14.61 1.23 6.61
CA SER A 48 -14.55 -0.11 7.19
C SER A 48 -13.16 -0.42 7.73
N PHE A 49 -13.12 -1.04 8.90
CA PHE A 49 -11.91 -1.56 9.52
C PHE A 49 -12.06 -3.08 9.71
N ILE A 50 -11.23 -3.83 9.00
CA ILE A 50 -11.26 -5.31 9.03
C ILE A 50 -10.07 -5.80 9.85
N THR A 51 -10.33 -6.49 10.96
CA THR A 51 -9.32 -7.20 11.75
C THR A 51 -9.22 -8.64 11.27
N VAL A 52 -8.03 -9.05 10.83
CA VAL A 52 -7.78 -10.42 10.37
C VAL A 52 -6.80 -11.08 11.33
N ASN A 53 -7.26 -12.12 12.02
CA ASN A 53 -6.43 -12.88 12.95
C ASN A 53 -5.49 -13.81 12.18
N THR A 54 -4.20 -13.64 12.36
CA THR A 54 -3.16 -14.43 11.70
C THR A 54 -2.13 -14.93 12.70
N GLN A 55 -1.38 -15.95 12.32
CA GLN A 55 -0.28 -16.47 13.10
C GLN A 55 1.02 -16.38 12.31
N ILE A 56 2.05 -15.74 12.88
CA ILE A 56 3.35 -15.64 12.24
C ILE A 56 3.94 -17.03 11.98
N GLY A 57 4.53 -17.22 10.79
CA GLY A 57 5.15 -18.48 10.40
C GLY A 57 4.16 -19.65 10.26
N TYR A 58 2.90 -19.36 9.94
CA TYR A 58 1.86 -20.38 9.74
C TYR A 58 2.33 -21.49 8.81
N GLY A 59 2.10 -22.75 9.21
CA GLY A 59 2.54 -23.92 8.47
C GLY A 59 4.01 -24.30 8.63
N CYS A 60 4.83 -23.50 9.33
CA CYS A 60 6.21 -23.85 9.63
C CYS A 60 6.33 -24.63 10.95
N PRO A 61 6.66 -25.94 10.95
CA PRO A 61 6.54 -26.78 12.13
C PRO A 61 7.35 -26.30 13.33
N SER A 62 8.55 -25.75 13.11
CA SER A 62 9.47 -25.33 14.18
C SER A 62 9.35 -23.89 14.60
N LYS A 63 8.78 -23.00 13.73
CA LYS A 63 8.77 -21.53 13.92
C LYS A 63 7.39 -20.91 13.99
N GLN A 64 6.33 -21.65 13.71
CA GLN A 64 4.96 -21.14 13.79
C GLN A 64 4.66 -20.57 15.18
N GLY A 65 4.16 -19.32 15.23
CA GLY A 65 3.84 -18.60 16.45
C GLY A 65 5.05 -18.12 17.27
N LYS A 66 6.28 -18.27 16.78
CA LYS A 66 7.49 -17.86 17.48
C LYS A 66 8.08 -16.57 16.93
N ALA A 67 8.70 -15.78 17.80
CA ALA A 67 9.39 -14.54 17.44
C ALA A 67 10.49 -14.76 16.38
N SER A 68 11.14 -15.92 16.37
CA SER A 68 12.18 -16.28 15.39
C SER A 68 11.67 -16.36 13.94
N ALA A 69 10.35 -16.45 13.73
CA ALA A 69 9.78 -16.35 12.37
C ALA A 69 9.77 -14.92 11.82
N HIS A 70 9.95 -13.89 12.66
CA HIS A 70 9.93 -12.49 12.26
C HIS A 70 11.23 -12.03 11.58
N GLY A 71 12.37 -12.34 12.17
CA GLY A 71 13.66 -11.74 11.79
C GLY A 71 14.73 -12.73 11.34
N GLU A 72 14.43 -14.01 11.26
CA GLU A 72 15.38 -15.06 10.87
C GLU A 72 14.88 -15.84 9.65
N PRO A 73 15.77 -16.28 8.75
CA PRO A 73 15.40 -17.24 7.71
C PRO A 73 14.76 -18.49 8.30
N LEU A 74 13.76 -19.03 7.65
CA LEU A 74 13.14 -20.28 8.09
C LEU A 74 14.11 -21.48 8.02
N GLY A 75 15.00 -21.47 7.03
CA GLY A 75 15.90 -22.56 6.69
C GLY A 75 15.28 -23.56 5.71
N GLU A 76 16.11 -24.25 4.94
CA GLU A 76 15.66 -25.12 3.83
C GLU A 76 14.73 -26.23 4.30
N GLU A 77 15.04 -26.89 5.40
CA GLU A 77 14.22 -27.97 5.96
C GLU A 77 12.82 -27.47 6.36
N ASN A 78 12.74 -26.31 7.00
CA ASN A 78 11.46 -25.72 7.40
C ASN A 78 10.65 -25.23 6.20
N VAL A 79 11.30 -24.69 5.16
CA VAL A 79 10.63 -24.31 3.91
C VAL A 79 10.05 -25.53 3.21
N ALA A 80 10.80 -26.64 3.13
CA ALA A 80 10.32 -27.87 2.54
C ALA A 80 9.10 -28.41 3.30
N ALA A 81 9.18 -28.48 4.63
CA ALA A 81 8.09 -28.95 5.48
C ALA A 81 6.84 -28.02 5.42
N MET A 82 7.05 -26.71 5.32
CA MET A 82 5.96 -25.73 5.14
C MET A 82 5.28 -25.89 3.80
N LYS A 83 6.03 -26.08 2.73
CA LYS A 83 5.47 -26.36 1.39
C LYS A 83 4.63 -27.66 1.38
N GLU A 84 5.10 -28.69 2.04
CA GLU A 84 4.34 -29.95 2.20
C GLU A 84 3.04 -29.71 2.98
N PHE A 85 3.11 -29.02 4.12
CA PHE A 85 1.94 -28.69 4.94
C PHE A 85 0.89 -27.91 4.16
N LEU A 86 1.33 -26.94 3.34
CA LEU A 86 0.44 -26.09 2.53
C LEU A 86 -0.01 -26.76 1.22
N GLY A 87 0.46 -27.99 0.91
CA GLY A 87 0.16 -28.66 -0.34
C GLY A 87 0.75 -27.98 -1.57
N TRP A 88 1.87 -27.25 -1.41
CA TRP A 88 2.51 -26.55 -2.53
C TRP A 88 3.05 -27.56 -3.56
N PRO A 89 2.81 -27.36 -4.87
CA PRO A 89 3.02 -28.39 -5.88
C PRO A 89 4.50 -28.67 -6.23
N SER A 90 5.44 -27.88 -5.74
CA SER A 90 6.86 -28.03 -6.05
C SER A 90 7.77 -27.66 -4.88
N GLN A 91 8.87 -28.41 -4.74
CA GLN A 91 9.93 -28.06 -3.79
C GLN A 91 10.98 -27.10 -4.39
N GLU A 92 10.91 -26.82 -5.69
CA GLU A 92 11.85 -25.88 -6.33
C GLU A 92 11.73 -24.47 -5.74
N PRO A 93 12.87 -23.78 -5.50
CA PRO A 93 12.87 -22.38 -5.12
C PRO A 93 12.19 -21.51 -6.19
N PHE A 94 11.37 -20.55 -5.73
CA PHE A 94 10.70 -19.56 -6.60
C PHE A 94 9.76 -20.15 -7.66
N TYR A 95 9.37 -21.42 -7.52
CA TYR A 95 8.38 -22.02 -8.41
C TYR A 95 7.03 -21.28 -8.33
N VAL A 96 6.50 -20.90 -9.47
CA VAL A 96 5.16 -20.33 -9.63
C VAL A 96 4.40 -21.17 -10.66
N PRO A 97 3.21 -21.68 -10.31
CA PRO A 97 2.37 -22.42 -11.24
C PRO A 97 2.02 -21.63 -12.50
N GLN A 98 1.91 -22.30 -13.65
CA GLN A 98 1.66 -21.64 -14.94
C GLN A 98 0.31 -20.90 -14.96
N GLU A 99 -0.71 -21.45 -14.32
CA GLU A 99 -2.03 -20.84 -14.19
C GLU A 99 -2.00 -19.47 -13.50
N VAL A 100 -1.04 -19.23 -12.60
CA VAL A 100 -0.85 -17.92 -11.96
C VAL A 100 -0.33 -16.91 -12.98
N TYR A 101 0.65 -17.28 -13.79
CA TYR A 101 1.16 -16.42 -14.87
C TYR A 101 0.08 -16.09 -15.90
N ASP A 102 -0.74 -17.07 -16.25
CA ASP A 102 -1.80 -16.89 -17.24
C ASP A 102 -2.89 -15.97 -16.70
N HIS A 103 -3.32 -16.15 -15.46
CA HIS A 103 -4.28 -15.28 -14.78
C HIS A 103 -3.77 -13.81 -14.70
N TYR A 104 -2.54 -13.59 -14.23
CA TYR A 104 -2.00 -12.24 -14.16
C TYR A 104 -1.77 -11.60 -15.53
N ARG A 105 -1.50 -12.39 -16.57
CA ARG A 105 -1.42 -11.87 -17.95
C ARG A 105 -2.77 -11.38 -18.44
N GLU A 106 -3.85 -12.09 -18.17
CA GLU A 106 -5.21 -11.66 -18.51
C GLU A 106 -5.56 -10.36 -17.79
N LEU A 107 -5.32 -10.28 -16.47
CA LEU A 107 -5.53 -9.06 -15.70
C LEU A 107 -4.68 -7.88 -16.20
N ALA A 108 -3.42 -8.13 -16.59
CA ALA A 108 -2.55 -7.10 -17.14
C ALA A 108 -3.11 -6.53 -18.46
N ASN A 109 -3.64 -7.38 -19.32
CA ASN A 109 -4.27 -6.96 -20.58
C ASN A 109 -5.54 -6.13 -20.35
N GLU A 110 -6.35 -6.48 -19.35
CA GLU A 110 -7.52 -5.68 -18.97
C GLU A 110 -7.13 -4.31 -18.42
N ARG A 111 -6.12 -4.27 -17.55
CA ARG A 111 -5.62 -3.04 -16.96
C ARG A 111 -4.95 -2.12 -17.97
N ALA A 112 -4.25 -2.70 -18.98
CA ALA A 112 -3.65 -1.94 -20.06
C ALA A 112 -4.72 -1.15 -20.86
N LYS A 113 -5.90 -1.73 -21.08
CA LYS A 113 -7.01 -1.01 -21.72
C LYS A 113 -7.50 0.18 -20.89
N ALA A 114 -7.64 0.00 -19.59
CA ALA A 114 -8.03 1.09 -18.71
C ALA A 114 -6.96 2.21 -18.68
N GLU A 115 -5.69 1.86 -18.75
CA GLU A 115 -4.58 2.83 -18.86
C GLU A 115 -4.64 3.57 -20.21
N GLU A 116 -4.88 2.88 -21.31
CA GLU A 116 -5.05 3.50 -22.64
C GLU A 116 -6.23 4.49 -22.66
N GLU A 117 -7.37 4.12 -22.07
CA GLU A 117 -8.56 4.98 -21.95
C GLU A 117 -8.24 6.22 -21.10
N TRP A 118 -7.54 6.04 -19.98
CA TRP A 118 -7.11 7.15 -19.14
C TRP A 118 -6.14 8.07 -19.86
N ASN A 119 -5.16 7.53 -20.58
CA ASN A 119 -4.17 8.31 -21.33
C ASN A 119 -4.87 9.14 -22.44
N ALA A 120 -5.84 8.56 -23.13
CA ALA A 120 -6.63 9.29 -24.12
C ALA A 120 -7.43 10.44 -23.47
N LEU A 121 -8.13 10.16 -22.36
CA LEU A 121 -8.87 11.16 -21.61
C LEU A 121 -7.96 12.29 -21.11
N PHE A 122 -6.77 11.94 -20.61
CA PHE A 122 -5.82 12.92 -20.12
C PHE A 122 -5.23 13.77 -21.26
N ALA A 123 -4.97 13.18 -22.42
CA ALA A 123 -4.54 13.94 -23.61
C ALA A 123 -5.59 14.96 -24.05
N ASP A 124 -6.85 14.55 -24.13
CA ASP A 124 -7.98 15.45 -24.45
C ASP A 124 -8.13 16.57 -23.42
N TYR A 125 -7.96 16.23 -22.13
CA TYR A 125 -7.98 17.23 -21.04
C TYR A 125 -6.85 18.24 -21.20
N CYS A 126 -5.64 17.79 -21.49
CA CYS A 126 -4.46 18.65 -21.67
C CYS A 126 -4.61 19.60 -22.87
N GLU A 127 -5.19 19.12 -23.97
CA GLU A 127 -5.49 19.94 -25.14
C GLU A 127 -6.53 21.03 -24.81
N LYS A 128 -7.57 20.65 -24.09
CA LYS A 128 -8.67 21.55 -23.73
C LYS A 128 -8.28 22.59 -22.65
N TYR A 129 -7.36 22.23 -21.76
CA TYR A 129 -6.95 23.05 -20.62
C TYR A 129 -5.43 23.17 -20.53
N PRO A 130 -4.78 23.91 -21.46
CA PRO A 130 -3.31 23.98 -21.51
C PRO A 130 -2.68 24.58 -20.23
N ASP A 131 -3.35 25.52 -19.56
CA ASP A 131 -2.86 26.09 -18.30
C ASP A 131 -2.84 25.05 -17.17
N MET A 132 -3.82 24.16 -17.13
CA MET A 132 -3.87 23.06 -16.17
C MET A 132 -2.81 22.00 -16.48
N LYS A 133 -2.53 21.77 -17.77
CA LYS A 133 -1.42 20.90 -18.19
C LYS A 133 -0.09 21.45 -17.73
N ALA A 134 0.15 22.75 -17.89
CA ALA A 134 1.37 23.40 -17.43
C ALA A 134 1.53 23.27 -15.89
N LEU A 135 0.44 23.46 -15.16
CA LEU A 135 0.42 23.25 -13.70
C LEU A 135 0.70 21.80 -13.31
N TRP A 136 0.08 20.84 -14.02
CA TRP A 136 0.35 19.41 -13.82
C TRP A 136 1.83 19.10 -14.01
N ASP A 137 2.44 19.56 -15.12
CA ASP A 137 3.85 19.33 -15.40
C ASP A 137 4.75 19.92 -14.33
N GLN A 138 4.40 21.08 -13.80
CA GLN A 138 5.14 21.69 -12.71
C GLN A 138 5.13 20.84 -11.43
N TYR A 139 3.99 20.22 -11.09
CA TYR A 139 3.87 19.39 -9.87
C TYR A 139 4.51 18.01 -10.02
N TYR A 140 4.56 17.48 -11.25
CA TYR A 140 5.13 16.15 -11.53
C TYR A 140 6.49 16.23 -12.24
N ASP A 141 7.15 17.40 -12.18
CA ASP A 141 8.49 17.59 -12.74
C ASP A 141 9.53 16.78 -11.94
N GLU A 142 10.15 15.80 -12.59
CA GLU A 142 11.22 14.98 -12.00
C GLU A 142 12.51 15.80 -11.76
N ASN A 143 12.65 16.94 -12.45
CA ASN A 143 13.80 17.85 -12.35
C ASN A 143 13.51 19.09 -11.49
N VAL A 144 12.59 18.96 -10.52
CA VAL A 144 12.21 20.08 -9.66
C VAL A 144 13.40 20.74 -8.97
N LYS A 145 14.44 19.94 -8.62
CA LYS A 145 15.65 20.46 -7.98
C LYS A 145 16.43 21.39 -8.91
N GLU A 146 16.69 20.95 -10.14
CA GLU A 146 17.41 21.75 -11.15
C GLU A 146 16.65 23.02 -11.50
N ARG A 147 15.32 22.94 -11.60
CA ARG A 147 14.44 24.09 -11.84
C ARG A 147 14.50 25.10 -10.70
N LEU A 148 14.47 24.63 -9.45
CA LEU A 148 14.59 25.50 -8.28
C LEU A 148 15.99 26.09 -8.14
N ASP A 149 17.05 25.31 -8.36
CA ASP A 149 18.43 25.77 -8.30
C ASP A 149 18.70 26.87 -9.35
N ALA A 150 18.04 26.83 -10.51
CA ALA A 150 18.15 27.83 -11.57
C ALA A 150 17.24 29.07 -11.36
N SER A 151 16.34 29.04 -10.39
CA SER A 151 15.37 30.13 -10.17
C SER A 151 15.94 31.23 -9.26
N GLU A 152 16.29 32.37 -9.83
CA GLU A 152 16.71 33.54 -9.04
C GLU A 152 15.59 34.01 -8.10
N ASP A 153 14.34 34.00 -8.53
CA ASP A 153 13.18 34.42 -7.74
C ASP A 153 12.91 33.51 -6.55
N PHE A 154 13.15 32.22 -6.71
CA PHE A 154 12.97 31.24 -5.62
C PHE A 154 13.95 31.53 -4.48
N TRP A 155 15.22 31.85 -4.79
CA TRP A 155 16.28 32.12 -3.83
C TRP A 155 16.37 33.58 -3.41
N ALA A 156 15.60 34.48 -4.04
CA ALA A 156 15.58 35.90 -3.65
C ALA A 156 15.02 36.06 -2.23
N TYR A 157 15.77 36.68 -1.35
CA TYR A 157 15.33 37.02 0.01
C TYR A 157 15.91 38.38 0.41
N GLU A 158 15.20 39.04 1.32
CA GLU A 158 15.71 40.25 1.96
C GLU A 158 16.60 39.86 3.14
N ASP A 159 17.76 40.51 3.25
CA ASP A 159 18.71 40.27 4.35
C ASP A 159 18.25 40.99 5.63
N ASN A 160 17.13 40.50 6.16
CA ASN A 160 16.55 40.95 7.42
C ASN A 160 16.55 39.83 8.46
N ALA A 161 16.68 40.20 9.75
CA ALA A 161 16.48 39.25 10.84
C ALA A 161 15.02 38.87 10.92
N ASP A 162 14.72 37.56 10.69
CA ASP A 162 13.37 36.98 10.82
C ASP A 162 13.43 35.63 11.51
N ALA A 163 12.31 35.21 12.09
CA ALA A 163 12.21 33.89 12.71
C ALA A 163 12.27 32.80 11.64
N THR A 164 12.99 31.72 11.92
CA THR A 164 13.15 30.60 10.98
C THR A 164 11.81 29.99 10.48
N ARG A 165 10.77 30.00 11.30
CA ARG A 165 9.42 29.60 10.91
C ARG A 165 8.81 30.50 9.80
N ASN A 166 9.11 31.80 9.80
CA ASN A 166 8.65 32.73 8.78
C ASN A 166 9.41 32.51 7.48
N LEU A 167 10.74 32.35 7.58
CA LEU A 167 11.58 32.02 6.41
C LEU A 167 11.10 30.71 5.76
N SER A 168 10.88 29.66 6.54
CA SER A 168 10.34 28.38 6.05
C SER A 168 8.98 28.58 5.36
N ARG A 169 8.05 29.31 5.98
CA ARG A 169 6.74 29.62 5.36
C ARG A 169 6.91 30.35 4.03
N ASN A 170 7.78 31.35 3.97
CA ASN A 170 7.99 32.12 2.76
C ASN A 170 8.57 31.27 1.63
N MET A 171 9.50 30.37 1.95
CA MET A 171 10.07 29.43 0.98
C MET A 171 9.02 28.42 0.47
N ILE A 172 8.22 27.85 1.36
CA ILE A 172 7.15 26.91 0.97
C ILE A 172 6.11 27.57 0.06
N ASN A 173 5.79 28.85 0.28
CA ASN A 173 4.83 29.57 -0.57
C ASN A 173 5.38 29.99 -1.94
N ARG A 174 6.67 29.78 -2.21
CA ARG A 174 7.30 30.00 -3.52
C ARG A 174 7.44 28.73 -4.36
N LEU A 175 7.24 27.54 -3.74
CA LEU A 175 7.21 26.27 -4.45
C LEU A 175 5.97 26.16 -5.33
#